data_743e4cce74c6e36c028619bf991978e9
#
_entry.id   743e4cce74c6e36c028619bf991978e9
#
_cell.length_a   1.000
_cell.length_b   1.000
_cell.length_c   1.000
_cell.angle_alpha   90.00
_cell.angle_beta   90.00
_cell.angle_gamma   90.00
#
_symmetry.space_group_name_H-M   'P 1'
#
loop_
_entity.id
_entity.type
_entity.pdbx_description
1 polymer ?
#
loop_
_entity_poly.entity_id
_entity_poly.type
_entity_poly.pdbx_seq_one_letter_code
_entity_poly.pdbx_strand_id
1 'polypeptide(L)'
;MVISLRFTSYRTTIRLKSCHDEPNKFCNFAAKITFMRIARFTFNPFSENTYLLYDESMECVIIDPGMTDEDEDSILFGFIRDEKLRPVKVLNTHCHIDHILGNASSCNTFDIKLYAHEKELQMLERAGAASLMWNVPYRESPLPHHYIQEGEQIHFGNTVLDVLFTPGHAPGHVVFVQHQEKVILGGDVLFKGSVGRVDLPGCNATDLVSSIQHKLYTLADDYVVYPGHGPETTIGDEKKHNAFVRSDWSGL
;
A
#
# COMPACT_ATOMS: atom_id res chain seq x y z
N MET A 1 -19.50 1.23 8.80
CA MET A 1 -18.81 1.39 7.52
C MET A 1 -18.31 2.83 7.41
N VAL A 2 -17.00 3.04 7.35
CA VAL A 2 -16.40 4.37 7.22
C VAL A 2 -15.62 4.39 5.91
N ILE A 3 -16.14 5.13 4.91
CA ILE A 3 -15.38 5.47 3.71
C ILE A 3 -14.66 6.78 4.04
N SER A 4 -13.35 6.76 4.13
CA SER A 4 -12.55 7.97 4.32
C SER A 4 -11.91 8.39 3.00
N LEU A 5 -12.47 9.44 2.39
CA LEU A 5 -11.87 10.09 1.23
C LEU A 5 -10.97 11.21 1.72
N ARG A 6 -9.66 11.11 1.49
CA ARG A 6 -8.75 12.24 1.68
C ARG A 6 -8.30 12.77 0.33
N PHE A 7 -8.57 14.06 0.14
CA PHE A 7 -7.99 14.84 -0.96
C PHE A 7 -6.82 15.62 -0.38
N THR A 8 -5.59 15.22 -0.70
CA THR A 8 -4.42 16.02 -0.36
C THR A 8 -4.34 17.21 -1.31
N SER A 9 -5.00 18.32 -0.96
CA SER A 9 -4.81 19.59 -1.66
C SER A 9 -3.74 20.40 -0.96
N TYR A 10 -2.48 20.24 -1.37
CA TYR A 10 -1.44 21.22 -1.06
C TYR A 10 -1.49 22.31 -2.12
N ARG A 11 -1.87 23.54 -1.70
CA ARG A 11 -1.66 24.74 -2.52
C ARG A 11 -0.17 25.07 -2.53
N THR A 12 0.55 24.62 -3.54
CA THR A 12 1.90 25.10 -3.80
C THR A 12 1.81 26.39 -4.62
N THR A 13 2.08 27.51 -3.97
CA THR A 13 2.23 28.80 -4.65
C THR A 13 3.59 28.83 -5.33
N ILE A 14 3.64 28.57 -6.63
CA ILE A 14 4.86 28.74 -7.43
C ILE A 14 5.02 30.23 -7.73
N ARG A 15 6.02 30.87 -7.11
CA ARG A 15 6.49 32.19 -7.55
C ARG A 15 7.27 32.01 -8.85
N LEU A 16 6.64 32.40 -9.95
CA LEU A 16 7.32 32.55 -11.23
C LEU A 16 8.32 33.72 -11.14
N LYS A 17 9.63 33.43 -11.22
CA LYS A 17 10.62 34.48 -11.53
C LYS A 17 10.45 34.83 -13.00
N SER A 18 10.15 36.10 -13.27
CA SER A 18 10.13 36.62 -14.63
C SER A 18 11.58 36.68 -15.18
N CYS A 19 11.87 35.87 -16.17
CA CYS A 19 13.01 36.12 -17.06
C CYS A 19 12.53 37.04 -18.16
N HIS A 20 12.95 38.29 -18.09
CA HIS A 20 12.92 39.21 -19.23
C HIS A 20 14.19 38.94 -20.05
N ASP A 21 13.99 38.89 -21.36
CA ASP A 21 14.94 38.85 -22.47
C ASP A 21 15.18 37.43 -23.06
N GLU A 22 14.28 37.05 -23.98
CA GLU A 22 14.56 36.61 -25.37
C GLU A 22 13.25 36.14 -26.03
N PRO A 23 12.88 36.64 -27.24
CA PRO A 23 11.71 36.18 -27.97
C PRO A 23 12.05 34.91 -28.77
N ASN A 24 11.20 33.85 -28.62
CA ASN A 24 11.16 32.61 -29.38
C ASN A 24 11.96 31.43 -28.82
N LYS A 25 11.54 30.92 -27.64
CA LYS A 25 11.51 29.50 -27.38
C LYS A 25 10.43 29.22 -26.32
N PHE A 26 9.20 28.94 -26.75
CA PHE A 26 8.18 28.36 -25.87
C PHE A 26 8.61 26.95 -25.54
N CYS A 27 9.42 26.76 -24.49
CA CYS A 27 9.47 25.49 -23.78
C CYS A 27 8.22 25.40 -22.88
N ASN A 28 7.12 24.93 -23.43
CA ASN A 28 5.98 24.50 -22.63
C ASN A 28 6.34 23.20 -21.88
N PHE A 29 7.25 23.26 -20.91
CA PHE A 29 7.37 22.31 -19.83
C PHE A 29 6.50 22.83 -18.68
N ALA A 30 5.19 22.86 -18.85
CA ALA A 30 4.31 22.74 -17.71
C ALA A 30 4.48 21.30 -17.19
N ALA A 31 5.34 21.12 -16.20
CA ALA A 31 5.34 19.89 -15.43
C ALA A 31 3.89 19.69 -14.93
N LYS A 32 3.19 18.74 -15.53
CA LYS A 32 1.82 18.40 -15.15
C LYS A 32 1.95 17.85 -13.73
N ILE A 33 1.54 18.64 -12.73
CA ILE A 33 1.55 18.17 -11.33
C ILE A 33 0.51 17.06 -11.27
N THR A 34 0.98 15.84 -11.23
CA THR A 34 0.17 14.63 -11.12
C THR A 34 -0.13 14.43 -9.64
N PHE A 35 -1.41 14.42 -9.27
CA PHE A 35 -1.82 14.13 -7.89
C PHE A 35 -2.37 12.73 -7.81
N MET A 36 -1.68 11.86 -7.06
CA MET A 36 -2.23 10.58 -6.69
C MET A 36 -3.30 10.76 -5.61
N ARG A 37 -4.40 10.03 -5.73
CA ARG A 37 -5.49 9.97 -4.76
C ARG A 37 -5.49 8.61 -4.10
N ILE A 38 -5.89 8.59 -2.83
CA ILE A 38 -6.01 7.38 -2.03
C ILE A 38 -7.44 7.28 -1.51
N ALA A 39 -8.12 6.19 -1.84
CA ALA A 39 -9.34 5.79 -1.17
C ALA A 39 -9.04 4.59 -0.27
N ARG A 40 -9.47 4.64 0.99
CA ARG A 40 -9.34 3.57 1.97
C ARG A 40 -10.71 2.97 2.25
N PHE A 41 -10.76 1.65 2.21
CA PHE A 41 -11.89 0.84 2.63
C PHE A 41 -11.44 -0.05 3.78
N THR A 42 -12.30 -0.32 4.73
CA THR A 42 -11.99 -1.24 5.82
C THR A 42 -12.96 -2.40 5.74
N PHE A 43 -12.41 -3.60 5.51
CA PHE A 43 -13.16 -4.82 5.26
C PHE A 43 -12.85 -5.89 6.28
N ASN A 44 -13.55 -6.99 6.16
CA ASN A 44 -13.43 -8.24 6.90
C ASN A 44 -13.45 -8.13 8.43
N PRO A 45 -13.58 -9.27 9.18
CA PRO A 45 -13.61 -9.26 10.64
C PRO A 45 -12.33 -8.76 11.32
N PHE A 46 -11.19 -8.70 10.58
CA PHE A 46 -9.91 -8.20 11.10
C PHE A 46 -9.79 -6.68 10.97
N SER A 47 -10.75 -6.01 10.33
CA SER A 47 -10.72 -4.57 10.03
C SER A 47 -9.49 -4.17 9.23
N GLU A 48 -9.18 -4.98 8.21
CA GLU A 48 -8.09 -4.72 7.26
C GLU A 48 -8.42 -3.49 6.40
N ASN A 49 -7.41 -2.73 6.05
CA ASN A 49 -7.48 -1.55 5.19
C ASN A 49 -7.04 -1.87 3.76
N THR A 50 -8.00 -2.08 2.90
CA THR A 50 -7.81 -2.13 1.45
C THR A 50 -7.63 -0.73 0.89
N TYR A 51 -6.63 -0.51 0.04
CA TYR A 51 -6.38 0.79 -0.58
C TYR A 51 -6.59 0.75 -2.09
N LEU A 52 -7.19 1.82 -2.60
CA LEU A 52 -7.29 2.09 -4.03
C LEU A 52 -6.49 3.37 -4.33
N LEU A 53 -5.42 3.23 -5.10
CA LEU A 53 -4.63 4.37 -5.55
C LEU A 53 -4.97 4.68 -7.01
N TYR A 54 -5.18 5.95 -7.33
CA TYR A 54 -5.52 6.41 -8.68
C TYR A 54 -5.04 7.83 -8.94
N ASP A 55 -4.88 8.19 -10.19
CA ASP A 55 -4.48 9.53 -10.61
C ASP A 55 -5.41 10.09 -11.71
N GLU A 56 -5.04 11.20 -12.31
CA GLU A 56 -5.84 11.87 -13.36
C GLU A 56 -5.92 11.09 -14.68
N SER A 57 -5.12 10.03 -14.85
CA SER A 57 -5.23 9.09 -15.99
C SER A 57 -6.46 8.19 -15.87
N MET A 58 -7.07 8.15 -14.69
CA MET A 58 -8.12 7.22 -14.29
C MET A 58 -7.66 5.77 -14.16
N GLU A 59 -6.38 5.46 -14.37
CA GLU A 59 -5.83 4.17 -13.97
C GLU A 59 -5.75 4.07 -12.45
N CYS A 60 -6.00 2.87 -11.94
CA CYS A 60 -5.89 2.61 -10.51
C CYS A 60 -5.28 1.24 -10.22
N VAL A 61 -4.70 1.11 -9.02
CA VAL A 61 -4.26 -0.16 -8.46
C VAL A 61 -4.99 -0.45 -7.16
N ILE A 62 -5.32 -1.72 -6.94
CA ILE A 62 -5.96 -2.20 -5.70
C ILE A 62 -4.85 -2.82 -4.86
N ILE A 63 -4.70 -2.36 -3.61
CA ILE A 63 -3.68 -2.85 -2.69
C ILE A 63 -4.37 -3.58 -1.54
N ASP A 64 -3.93 -4.81 -1.30
CA ASP A 64 -4.41 -5.70 -0.24
C ASP A 64 -5.94 -5.80 -0.22
N PRO A 65 -6.60 -6.34 -1.26
CA PRO A 65 -8.05 -6.46 -1.26
C PRO A 65 -8.52 -7.49 -0.24
N GLY A 66 -9.14 -6.99 0.85
CA GLY A 66 -9.59 -7.80 1.99
C GLY A 66 -11.07 -8.22 1.96
N MET A 67 -11.80 -8.05 0.85
CA MET A 67 -13.23 -8.30 0.77
C MET A 67 -13.57 -9.79 0.93
N THR A 68 -14.49 -10.11 1.87
CA THR A 68 -14.91 -11.46 2.18
C THR A 68 -16.06 -11.95 1.33
N ASP A 69 -16.97 -11.08 0.92
CA ASP A 69 -18.24 -11.42 0.31
C ASP A 69 -18.63 -10.44 -0.82
N GLU A 70 -19.80 -10.69 -1.43
CA GLU A 70 -20.32 -9.89 -2.54
C GLU A 70 -20.76 -8.48 -2.11
N ASP A 71 -21.14 -8.27 -0.86
CA ASP A 71 -21.53 -6.96 -0.34
C ASP A 71 -20.28 -6.07 -0.20
N GLU A 72 -19.19 -6.59 0.35
CA GLU A 72 -17.90 -5.88 0.42
C GLU A 72 -17.29 -5.68 -0.98
N ASP A 73 -17.36 -6.67 -1.89
CA ASP A 73 -16.99 -6.51 -3.30
C ASP A 73 -17.76 -5.36 -3.95
N SER A 74 -19.08 -5.29 -3.72
CA SER A 74 -19.96 -4.28 -4.30
C SER A 74 -19.60 -2.86 -3.84
N ILE A 75 -19.07 -2.69 -2.64
CA ILE A 75 -18.62 -1.40 -2.12
C ILE A 75 -17.40 -0.91 -2.90
N LEU A 76 -16.34 -1.73 -3.01
CA LEU A 76 -15.13 -1.36 -3.73
C LEU A 76 -15.38 -1.20 -5.23
N PHE A 77 -16.06 -2.17 -5.84
CA PHE A 77 -16.31 -2.16 -7.29
C PHE A 77 -17.32 -1.08 -7.69
N GLY A 78 -18.28 -0.78 -6.79
CA GLY A 78 -19.19 0.34 -6.94
C GLY A 78 -18.43 1.68 -6.99
N PHE A 79 -17.50 1.91 -6.06
CA PHE A 79 -16.66 3.11 -6.07
C PHE A 79 -15.84 3.23 -7.36
N ILE A 80 -15.19 2.13 -7.78
CA ILE A 80 -14.40 2.08 -9.02
C ILE A 80 -15.25 2.47 -10.23
N ARG A 81 -16.46 1.91 -10.33
CA ARG A 81 -17.39 2.21 -11.41
C ARG A 81 -17.88 3.67 -11.38
N ASP A 82 -18.29 4.15 -10.21
CA ASP A 82 -18.88 5.48 -10.05
C ASP A 82 -17.86 6.59 -10.31
N GLU A 83 -16.60 6.38 -9.89
CA GLU A 83 -15.47 7.26 -10.20
C GLU A 83 -14.89 7.02 -11.61
N LYS A 84 -15.41 6.06 -12.39
CA LYS A 84 -14.96 5.68 -13.74
C LYS A 84 -13.48 5.30 -13.80
N LEU A 85 -12.99 4.67 -12.77
CA LEU A 85 -11.61 4.22 -12.68
C LEU A 85 -11.37 2.95 -13.49
N ARG A 86 -10.14 2.76 -13.93
CA ARG A 86 -9.70 1.58 -14.67
C ARG A 86 -8.63 0.84 -13.87
N PRO A 87 -9.01 -0.23 -13.13
CA PRO A 87 -8.04 -1.07 -12.44
C PRO A 87 -7.06 -1.71 -13.41
N VAL A 88 -5.78 -1.72 -13.06
CA VAL A 88 -4.72 -2.28 -13.91
C VAL A 88 -3.90 -3.36 -13.22
N LYS A 89 -3.88 -3.39 -11.89
CA LYS A 89 -3.14 -4.38 -11.08
C LYS A 89 -3.81 -4.57 -9.72
N VAL A 90 -3.64 -5.77 -9.16
CA VAL A 90 -3.75 -6.03 -7.73
C VAL A 90 -2.35 -6.17 -7.18
N LEU A 91 -2.04 -5.46 -6.10
CA LEU A 91 -0.76 -5.50 -5.40
C LEU A 91 -0.99 -6.03 -3.98
N ASN A 92 -0.23 -7.04 -3.55
CA ASN A 92 -0.20 -7.41 -2.14
C ASN A 92 1.10 -6.93 -1.48
N THR A 93 0.97 -6.28 -0.32
CA THR A 93 2.11 -5.99 0.55
C THR A 93 2.66 -7.28 1.13
N HIS A 94 1.77 -8.19 1.51
CA HIS A 94 2.03 -9.55 1.96
C HIS A 94 0.76 -10.40 1.78
N CYS A 95 0.82 -11.70 2.07
CA CYS A 95 -0.27 -12.62 1.79
C CYS A 95 -0.84 -13.31 3.05
N HIS A 96 -0.97 -12.59 4.18
CA HIS A 96 -1.83 -13.04 5.25
C HIS A 96 -3.28 -13.03 4.79
N ILE A 97 -4.09 -13.91 5.40
CA ILE A 97 -5.43 -14.26 4.88
C ILE A 97 -6.33 -13.03 4.68
N ASP A 98 -6.30 -12.09 5.59
CA ASP A 98 -7.13 -10.88 5.60
C ASP A 98 -6.77 -9.88 4.49
N HIS A 99 -5.53 -9.90 3.96
CA HIS A 99 -5.05 -9.05 2.87
C HIS A 99 -5.29 -9.62 1.47
N ILE A 100 -5.78 -10.87 1.37
CA ILE A 100 -5.92 -11.57 0.10
C ILE A 100 -7.33 -12.09 -0.20
N LEU A 101 -8.29 -11.90 0.72
CA LEU A 101 -9.65 -12.43 0.60
C LEU A 101 -10.35 -11.95 -0.69
N GLY A 102 -10.07 -10.73 -1.13
CA GLY A 102 -10.61 -10.12 -2.34
C GLY A 102 -9.72 -10.25 -3.60
N ASN A 103 -8.58 -10.95 -3.53
CA ASN A 103 -7.70 -11.12 -4.70
C ASN A 103 -8.43 -11.74 -5.88
N ALA A 104 -9.12 -12.85 -5.64
CA ALA A 104 -9.83 -13.59 -6.70
C ALA A 104 -10.93 -12.75 -7.33
N SER A 105 -11.79 -12.10 -6.52
CA SER A 105 -12.88 -11.28 -7.03
C SER A 105 -12.36 -10.07 -7.82
N SER A 106 -11.33 -9.39 -7.31
CA SER A 106 -10.71 -8.24 -7.99
C SER A 106 -10.07 -8.64 -9.33
N CYS A 107 -9.24 -9.69 -9.33
CA CYS A 107 -8.57 -10.16 -10.54
C CYS A 107 -9.56 -10.62 -11.62
N ASN A 108 -10.59 -11.37 -11.21
CA ASN A 108 -11.59 -11.91 -12.15
C ASN A 108 -12.52 -10.82 -12.70
N THR A 109 -12.99 -9.90 -11.85
CA THR A 109 -13.95 -8.86 -12.25
C THR A 109 -13.35 -7.87 -13.24
N PHE A 110 -12.08 -7.51 -13.06
CA PHE A 110 -11.43 -6.50 -13.89
C PHE A 110 -10.46 -7.06 -14.92
N ASP A 111 -10.30 -8.40 -14.98
CA ASP A 111 -9.31 -9.10 -15.84
C ASP A 111 -7.88 -8.55 -15.68
N ILE A 112 -7.49 -8.35 -14.42
CA ILE A 112 -6.18 -7.81 -14.04
C ILE A 112 -5.35 -8.86 -13.28
N LYS A 113 -4.05 -8.59 -13.15
CA LYS A 113 -3.09 -9.55 -12.60
C LYS A 113 -2.69 -9.19 -11.18
N LEU A 114 -2.40 -10.24 -10.40
CA LEU A 114 -1.86 -10.16 -9.06
C LEU A 114 -0.33 -10.01 -9.10
N TYR A 115 0.18 -9.13 -8.26
CA TYR A 115 1.60 -8.88 -8.01
C TYR A 115 1.87 -9.04 -6.52
N ALA A 116 2.83 -9.88 -6.15
CA ALA A 116 3.27 -10.09 -4.78
C ALA A 116 4.74 -10.55 -4.77
N HIS A 117 5.41 -10.49 -3.63
CA HIS A 117 6.78 -11.00 -3.52
C HIS A 117 6.80 -12.53 -3.53
N GLU A 118 7.83 -13.15 -4.16
CA GLU A 118 7.95 -14.61 -4.32
C GLU A 118 7.87 -15.38 -2.99
N LYS A 119 8.45 -14.83 -1.92
CA LYS A 119 8.43 -15.48 -0.60
C LYS A 119 7.04 -15.61 0.02
N GLU A 120 6.04 -14.93 -0.53
CA GLU A 120 4.64 -15.01 -0.08
C GLU A 120 3.88 -16.22 -0.66
N LEU A 121 4.47 -16.97 -1.61
CA LEU A 121 3.85 -18.18 -2.16
C LEU A 121 3.45 -19.18 -1.08
N GLN A 122 4.26 -19.37 -0.04
CA GLN A 122 3.93 -20.26 1.07
C GLN A 122 2.70 -19.80 1.87
N MET A 123 2.46 -18.48 1.96
CA MET A 123 1.26 -17.95 2.62
C MET A 123 0.02 -18.22 1.75
N LEU A 124 0.11 -18.02 0.45
CA LEU A 124 -0.96 -18.34 -0.50
C LEU A 124 -1.32 -19.82 -0.48
N GLU A 125 -0.32 -20.73 -0.47
CA GLU A 125 -0.55 -22.18 -0.38
C GLU A 125 -1.26 -22.57 0.92
N ARG A 126 -1.05 -21.84 2.00
CA ARG A 126 -1.65 -22.09 3.32
C ARG A 126 -2.95 -21.33 3.56
N ALA A 127 -3.35 -20.45 2.64
CA ALA A 127 -4.48 -19.55 2.82
C ALA A 127 -5.80 -20.30 3.10
N GLY A 128 -6.04 -21.43 2.41
CA GLY A 128 -7.21 -22.28 2.68
C GLY A 128 -7.24 -22.84 4.11
N ALA A 129 -6.10 -23.26 4.65
CA ALA A 129 -6.01 -23.71 6.04
C ALA A 129 -6.17 -22.54 7.04
N ALA A 130 -5.61 -21.38 6.71
CA ALA A 130 -5.77 -20.16 7.50
C ALA A 130 -7.24 -19.71 7.55
N SER A 131 -7.96 -19.76 6.42
CA SER A 131 -9.38 -19.42 6.36
C SER A 131 -10.23 -20.29 7.28
N LEU A 132 -9.95 -21.59 7.32
CA LEU A 132 -10.63 -22.52 8.24
C LEU A 132 -10.30 -22.22 9.70
N MET A 133 -9.03 -21.93 10.00
CA MET A 133 -8.58 -21.59 11.36
C MET A 133 -9.26 -20.32 11.89
N TRP A 134 -9.38 -19.30 11.05
CA TRP A 134 -9.95 -18.01 11.41
C TRP A 134 -11.45 -17.92 11.15
N ASN A 135 -12.06 -18.99 10.61
CA ASN A 135 -13.47 -19.06 10.24
C ASN A 135 -13.92 -17.87 9.36
N VAL A 136 -13.15 -17.60 8.31
CA VAL A 136 -13.49 -16.57 7.30
C VAL A 136 -13.72 -17.24 5.95
N PRO A 137 -14.69 -16.76 5.14
CA PRO A 137 -14.86 -17.23 3.76
C PRO A 137 -13.60 -16.93 2.94
N TYR A 138 -13.19 -17.87 2.09
CA TYR A 138 -12.02 -17.68 1.24
C TYR A 138 -12.32 -18.13 -0.20
N ARG A 139 -12.12 -17.23 -1.13
CA ARG A 139 -12.07 -17.51 -2.57
C ARG A 139 -10.60 -17.65 -2.94
N GLU A 140 -10.22 -18.79 -3.49
CA GLU A 140 -8.82 -19.10 -3.81
C GLU A 140 -8.17 -17.98 -4.60
N SER A 141 -7.13 -17.37 -4.03
CA SER A 141 -6.36 -16.33 -4.67
C SER A 141 -5.60 -16.89 -5.87
N PRO A 142 -5.58 -16.18 -7.02
CA PRO A 142 -4.67 -16.55 -8.09
C PRO A 142 -3.23 -16.47 -7.61
N LEU A 143 -2.34 -17.23 -8.26
CA LEU A 143 -0.91 -17.07 -8.06
C LEU A 143 -0.45 -15.73 -8.65
N PRO A 144 0.59 -15.10 -8.08
CA PRO A 144 1.15 -13.88 -8.63
C PRO A 144 1.61 -14.08 -10.08
N HIS A 145 1.18 -13.20 -10.96
CA HIS A 145 1.67 -13.15 -12.34
C HIS A 145 3.07 -12.54 -12.41
N HIS A 146 3.40 -11.68 -11.45
CA HIS A 146 4.69 -11.01 -11.33
C HIS A 146 5.18 -11.05 -9.89
N TYR A 147 6.44 -11.40 -9.70
CA TYR A 147 7.11 -11.40 -8.39
C TYR A 147 7.83 -10.07 -8.16
N ILE A 148 7.25 -9.26 -7.28
CA ILE A 148 7.77 -7.96 -6.90
C ILE A 148 9.14 -8.11 -6.20
N GLN A 149 10.09 -7.21 -6.51
CA GLN A 149 11.44 -7.24 -5.98
C GLN A 149 11.82 -5.91 -5.30
N GLU A 150 12.79 -5.97 -4.38
CA GLU A 150 13.41 -4.76 -3.81
C GLU A 150 13.90 -3.80 -4.88
N GLY A 151 13.56 -2.52 -4.74
CA GLY A 151 13.98 -1.46 -5.65
C GLY A 151 13.26 -1.43 -7.00
N GLU A 152 12.27 -2.32 -7.19
CA GLU A 152 11.42 -2.27 -8.36
C GLU A 152 10.50 -1.04 -8.33
N GLN A 153 10.11 -0.55 -9.51
CA GLN A 153 9.14 0.51 -9.66
C GLN A 153 7.85 -0.03 -10.29
N ILE A 154 6.74 0.15 -9.58
CA ILE A 154 5.40 -0.21 -10.07
C ILE A 154 4.76 1.04 -10.65
N HIS A 155 4.39 0.96 -11.94
CA HIS A 155 3.78 2.06 -12.67
C HIS A 155 2.29 1.83 -12.89
N PHE A 156 1.50 2.88 -12.69
CA PHE A 156 0.12 2.97 -13.16
C PHE A 156 -0.21 4.43 -13.50
N GLY A 157 -0.88 4.66 -14.63
CA GLY A 157 -1.13 6.02 -15.10
C GLY A 157 0.16 6.85 -15.19
N ASN A 158 0.18 7.95 -14.46
CA ASN A 158 1.34 8.84 -14.31
C ASN A 158 2.06 8.64 -12.96
N THR A 159 1.62 7.68 -12.17
CA THR A 159 2.13 7.42 -10.82
C THR A 159 3.17 6.32 -10.82
N VAL A 160 4.20 6.50 -10.01
CA VAL A 160 5.27 5.52 -9.75
C VAL A 160 5.32 5.23 -8.27
N LEU A 161 5.32 3.94 -7.92
CA LEU A 161 5.53 3.44 -6.57
C LEU A 161 6.87 2.72 -6.52
N ASP A 162 7.76 3.14 -5.63
CA ASP A 162 9.00 2.41 -5.34
C ASP A 162 8.71 1.29 -4.34
N VAL A 163 9.31 0.14 -4.54
CA VAL A 163 9.15 -1.04 -3.68
C VAL A 163 10.32 -1.13 -2.70
N LEU A 164 10.00 -1.23 -1.41
CA LEU A 164 10.96 -1.60 -0.37
C LEU A 164 10.59 -2.97 0.20
N PHE A 165 11.52 -3.91 0.16
CA PHE A 165 11.35 -5.22 0.78
C PHE A 165 11.53 -5.10 2.30
N THR A 166 10.49 -5.36 3.06
CA THR A 166 10.41 -5.12 4.51
C THR A 166 9.99 -6.39 5.27
N PRO A 167 10.80 -7.45 5.23
CA PRO A 167 10.47 -8.71 5.89
C PRO A 167 10.39 -8.55 7.40
N GLY A 168 9.69 -9.49 8.04
CA GLY A 168 9.61 -9.61 9.49
C GLY A 168 8.24 -9.98 9.98
N HIS A 169 7.19 -9.24 9.64
CA HIS A 169 5.80 -9.63 9.85
C HIS A 169 5.38 -10.77 8.92
N ALA A 170 5.81 -10.72 7.68
CA ALA A 170 5.73 -11.81 6.73
C ALA A 170 7.06 -11.95 5.99
N PRO A 171 7.40 -13.14 5.46
CA PRO A 171 8.72 -13.39 4.88
C PRO A 171 8.97 -12.64 3.57
N GLY A 172 7.92 -12.33 2.84
CA GLY A 172 7.95 -11.61 1.57
C GLY A 172 7.36 -10.20 1.65
N HIS A 173 7.15 -9.66 2.85
CA HIS A 173 6.52 -8.35 3.01
C HIS A 173 7.24 -7.25 2.24
N VAL A 174 6.48 -6.43 1.52
CA VAL A 174 6.94 -5.21 0.83
C VAL A 174 6.08 -4.02 1.23
N VAL A 175 6.64 -2.82 1.14
CA VAL A 175 5.87 -1.58 1.21
C VAL A 175 6.01 -0.83 -0.10
N PHE A 176 4.98 -0.05 -0.46
CA PHE A 176 4.99 0.78 -1.65
C PHE A 176 5.14 2.24 -1.25
N VAL A 177 6.11 2.92 -1.83
CA VAL A 177 6.45 4.31 -1.50
C VAL A 177 6.21 5.20 -2.69
N GLN A 178 5.40 6.24 -2.52
CA GLN A 178 5.23 7.31 -3.48
C GLN A 178 5.94 8.57 -2.95
N HIS A 179 7.06 8.92 -3.58
CA HIS A 179 7.97 9.94 -3.06
C HIS A 179 7.48 11.38 -3.26
N GLN A 180 6.76 11.65 -4.34
CA GLN A 180 6.31 13.01 -4.65
C GLN A 180 5.31 13.53 -3.61
N GLU A 181 4.42 12.68 -3.13
CA GLU A 181 3.40 13.00 -2.13
C GLU A 181 3.76 12.50 -0.74
N LYS A 182 4.93 11.85 -0.60
CA LYS A 182 5.45 11.32 0.65
C LYS A 182 4.48 10.34 1.33
N VAL A 183 4.05 9.35 0.58
CA VAL A 183 3.10 8.33 1.00
C VAL A 183 3.77 6.97 1.04
N ILE A 184 3.45 6.17 2.06
CA ILE A 184 3.86 4.78 2.22
C ILE A 184 2.60 3.94 2.42
N LEU A 185 2.35 2.95 1.54
CA LEU A 185 1.40 1.87 1.77
C LEU A 185 2.16 0.80 2.55
N GLY A 186 1.95 0.78 3.86
CA GLY A 186 2.83 0.12 4.81
C GLY A 186 2.49 -1.35 5.07
N GLY A 187 1.32 -1.85 4.62
CA GLY A 187 0.85 -3.15 5.08
C GLY A 187 1.00 -3.27 6.59
N ASP A 188 1.50 -4.40 7.06
CA ASP A 188 1.59 -4.72 8.48
C ASP A 188 3.01 -4.59 9.05
N VAL A 189 3.78 -3.60 8.59
CA VAL A 189 5.12 -3.33 9.15
C VAL A 189 5.05 -2.33 10.30
N LEU A 190 4.45 -1.17 10.07
CA LEU A 190 4.47 -0.05 11.01
C LEU A 190 3.06 0.52 11.20
N PHE A 191 2.58 0.53 12.43
CA PHE A 191 1.29 1.06 12.84
C PHE A 191 1.46 2.29 13.74
N LYS A 192 0.38 3.03 13.94
CA LYS A 192 0.37 4.14 14.90
C LYS A 192 0.64 3.64 16.31
N GLY A 193 1.85 3.91 16.82
CA GLY A 193 2.30 3.51 18.14
C GLY A 193 2.55 2.00 18.30
N SER A 194 2.59 1.23 17.20
CA SER A 194 2.79 -0.22 17.24
C SER A 194 3.52 -0.71 15.98
N VAL A 195 3.76 -2.01 15.91
CA VAL A 195 4.36 -2.71 14.77
C VAL A 195 3.57 -3.99 14.48
N GLY A 196 3.78 -4.59 13.31
CA GLY A 196 3.20 -5.87 12.95
C GLY A 196 3.57 -6.96 13.95
N ARG A 197 2.65 -7.91 14.14
CA ARG A 197 2.90 -9.08 15.00
C ARG A 197 3.99 -9.95 14.41
N VAL A 198 4.69 -10.67 15.30
CA VAL A 198 5.83 -11.53 14.94
C VAL A 198 5.73 -12.95 15.53
N ASP A 199 4.52 -13.37 15.90
CA ASP A 199 4.22 -14.63 16.55
C ASP A 199 3.54 -15.67 15.62
N LEU A 200 3.39 -15.35 14.33
CA LEU A 200 2.87 -16.26 13.33
C LEU A 200 4.00 -17.02 12.61
N PRO A 201 3.70 -18.16 11.98
CA PRO A 201 4.69 -18.92 11.21
C PRO A 201 5.30 -18.07 10.08
N GLY A 202 6.61 -18.02 10.00
CA GLY A 202 7.35 -17.22 9.00
C GLY A 202 7.71 -15.81 9.44
N CYS A 203 7.21 -15.34 10.60
CA CYS A 203 7.59 -14.06 11.18
C CYS A 203 9.01 -14.08 11.76
N ASN A 204 9.64 -12.89 11.79
CA ASN A 204 10.95 -12.66 12.40
C ASN A 204 11.02 -11.25 13.00
N ALA A 205 11.10 -11.16 14.33
CA ALA A 205 11.14 -9.89 15.05
C ALA A 205 12.38 -9.04 14.70
N THR A 206 13.53 -9.66 14.55
CA THR A 206 14.79 -8.97 14.21
C THR A 206 14.70 -8.36 12.81
N ASP A 207 14.18 -9.11 11.84
CA ASP A 207 13.97 -8.62 10.48
C ASP A 207 12.97 -7.45 10.44
N LEU A 208 11.89 -7.53 11.23
CA LEU A 208 10.88 -6.45 11.31
C LEU A 208 11.50 -5.15 11.84
N VAL A 209 12.23 -5.23 12.96
CA VAL A 209 12.93 -4.08 13.53
C VAL A 209 13.93 -3.50 12.53
N SER A 210 14.73 -4.36 11.90
CA SER A 210 15.70 -3.96 10.87
C SER A 210 15.01 -3.27 9.67
N SER A 211 13.91 -3.83 9.19
CA SER A 211 13.11 -3.26 8.10
C SER A 211 12.61 -1.86 8.42
N ILE A 212 12.11 -1.65 9.64
CA ILE A 212 11.63 -0.34 10.08
C ILE A 212 12.79 0.65 10.23
N GLN A 213 13.84 0.29 10.98
CA GLN A 213 14.92 1.20 11.30
C GLN A 213 15.80 1.57 10.09
N HIS A 214 16.13 0.58 9.25
CA HIS A 214 17.08 0.77 8.15
C HIS A 214 16.42 1.09 6.80
N LYS A 215 15.09 0.98 6.68
CA LYS A 215 14.36 1.35 5.46
C LYS A 215 13.34 2.45 5.71
N LEU A 216 12.34 2.22 6.57
CA LEU A 216 11.29 3.21 6.77
C LEU A 216 11.79 4.46 7.48
N TYR A 217 12.59 4.31 8.53
CA TYR A 217 13.13 5.44 9.30
C TYR A 217 14.24 6.22 8.60
N THR A 218 14.73 5.77 7.44
CA THR A 218 15.59 6.56 6.55
C THR A 218 14.82 7.60 5.75
N LEU A 219 13.51 7.43 5.63
CA LEU A 219 12.64 8.40 4.97
C LEU A 219 12.43 9.64 5.85
N ALA A 220 12.06 10.76 5.23
CA ALA A 220 11.80 12.01 5.94
C ALA A 220 10.60 11.89 6.90
N ASP A 221 10.60 12.66 7.96
CA ASP A 221 9.63 12.60 9.05
C ASP A 221 8.19 12.88 8.59
N ASP A 222 8.01 13.59 7.51
CA ASP A 222 6.72 13.99 6.95
C ASP A 222 6.10 12.97 5.97
N TYR A 223 6.72 11.79 5.79
CA TYR A 223 6.05 10.69 5.10
C TYR A 223 4.89 10.15 5.92
N VAL A 224 3.73 10.03 5.27
CA VAL A 224 2.52 9.45 5.85
C VAL A 224 2.47 7.95 5.57
N VAL A 225 2.33 7.16 6.63
CA VAL A 225 2.16 5.70 6.54
C VAL A 225 0.68 5.36 6.58
N TYR A 226 0.21 4.67 5.58
CA TYR A 226 -1.11 4.06 5.46
C TYR A 226 -0.98 2.57 5.76
N PRO A 227 -1.30 2.14 6.99
CA PRO A 227 -1.07 0.76 7.44
C PRO A 227 -2.18 -0.18 7.02
N GLY A 228 -1.92 -1.49 7.04
CA GLY A 228 -2.92 -2.52 6.79
C GLY A 228 -4.05 -2.55 7.82
N HIS A 229 -3.81 -2.04 9.04
CA HIS A 229 -4.83 -1.94 10.09
C HIS A 229 -4.77 -0.59 10.82
N GLY A 230 -5.95 -0.11 11.22
CA GLY A 230 -6.07 1.11 12.03
C GLY A 230 -5.82 2.40 11.25
N PRO A 231 -5.52 3.49 11.98
CA PRO A 231 -5.35 4.81 11.40
C PRO A 231 -3.95 5.03 10.85
N GLU A 232 -3.83 6.00 9.93
CA GLU A 232 -2.56 6.49 9.44
C GLU A 232 -1.68 7.13 10.54
N THR A 233 -0.37 7.12 10.29
CA THR A 233 0.64 7.76 11.13
C THR A 233 1.71 8.44 10.26
N THR A 234 2.75 8.99 10.86
CA THR A 234 3.90 9.55 10.14
C THR A 234 5.22 8.91 10.59
N ILE A 235 6.20 8.89 9.69
CA ILE A 235 7.55 8.40 10.05
C ILE A 235 8.09 9.16 11.25
N GLY A 236 7.88 10.49 11.32
CA GLY A 236 8.38 11.32 12.42
C GLY A 236 7.70 11.05 13.76
N ASP A 237 6.40 10.74 13.76
CA ASP A 237 5.69 10.39 14.99
C ASP A 237 6.17 9.03 15.52
N GLU A 238 6.34 8.05 14.63
CA GLU A 238 6.76 6.71 15.03
C GLU A 238 8.23 6.68 15.49
N LYS A 239 9.14 7.40 14.84
CA LYS A 239 10.52 7.56 15.32
C LYS A 239 10.60 8.06 16.76
N LYS A 240 9.67 8.94 17.15
CA LYS A 240 9.68 9.60 18.47
C LYS A 240 8.92 8.82 19.54
N HIS A 241 7.79 8.21 19.17
CA HIS A 241 6.81 7.76 20.14
C HIS A 241 6.52 6.25 20.09
N ASN A 242 6.95 5.53 19.03
CA ASN A 242 6.69 4.10 18.94
C ASN A 242 7.44 3.33 20.02
N ALA A 243 6.70 2.64 20.90
CA ALA A 243 7.28 1.93 22.05
C ALA A 243 8.05 0.66 21.65
N PHE A 244 7.83 0.14 20.45
CA PHE A 244 8.40 -1.13 19.97
C PHE A 244 9.67 -0.94 19.14
N VAL A 245 9.85 0.21 18.50
CA VAL A 245 10.90 0.40 17.49
C VAL A 245 11.40 1.85 17.41
N ARG A 246 11.61 2.50 18.54
CA ARG A 246 12.14 3.87 18.54
C ARG A 246 13.52 3.93 17.86
N SER A 247 13.84 5.08 17.29
CA SER A 247 15.10 5.31 16.56
C SER A 247 16.35 5.19 17.42
N ASP A 248 16.21 5.38 18.76
CA ASP A 248 17.27 5.27 19.75
C ASP A 248 17.40 3.87 20.37
N TRP A 249 16.59 2.90 19.89
CA TRP A 249 16.60 1.54 20.41
C TRP A 249 17.69 0.72 19.72
N SER A 250 18.70 0.31 20.49
CA SER A 250 19.87 -0.44 20.01
C SER A 250 19.62 -1.95 19.84
N GLY A 251 18.37 -2.39 20.00
CA GLY A 251 18.04 -3.83 19.97
C GLY A 251 18.48 -4.58 21.23
N LEU A 252 17.77 -5.64 21.55
CA LEU A 252 18.22 -6.62 22.55
C LEU A 252 19.20 -7.60 21.91
#